data_6aad4acee516008b9dadcb24f81dc158
#
_entry.id   6aad4acee516008b9dadcb24f81dc158
#
_cell.length_a   1.000
_cell.length_b   1.000
_cell.length_c   1.000
_cell.angle_alpha   90.00
_cell.angle_beta   90.00
_cell.angle_gamma   90.00
#
_symmetry.space_group_name_H-M   'P 1'
#
loop_
_entity.id
_entity.type
_entity.pdbx_description
1 polymer ?
#
loop_
_entity_poly.entity_id
_entity_poly.type
_entity_poly.pdbx_seq_one_letter_code
_entity_poly.pdbx_strand_id
1 'polypeptide(L)'
;MDGGANLDSLFARVPFGRSIGADEITESFAFFDDWEDRYRYLIDLGRELPPLPDACKTEEHFIHGCQSQVWIVHRVDPATGKLQFAVDSDALIVRGLAAAVLAALNDRTPAEIRQADLEGYFAGLDLLSHISPTRGNGLRAMVGKIRQLAALQEQSG
;
A
#
# COMPACT_ATOMS: atom_id res chain seq x y z
N MET A 1 23.06 -1.93 -13.87
CA MET A 1 22.94 -1.58 -13.41
C MET A 1 22.43 -1.53 -12.12
N ASP A 2 22.58 -0.70 -11.54
CA ASP A 2 22.32 -0.55 -10.17
C ASP A 2 20.89 -0.45 -9.80
N GLY A 3 20.01 -0.32 -10.78
CA GLY A 3 18.61 -0.21 -10.52
C GLY A 3 18.03 -1.38 -9.75
N GLY A 4 18.48 -2.60 -10.07
CA GLY A 4 18.00 -3.79 -9.38
C GLY A 4 18.40 -3.82 -7.93
N ALA A 5 19.63 -3.47 -7.61
CA ALA A 5 20.11 -3.45 -6.24
C ALA A 5 19.41 -2.37 -5.43
N ASN A 6 19.20 -1.18 -6.03
CA ASN A 6 18.47 -0.11 -5.36
C ASN A 6 17.04 -0.47 -5.10
N LEU A 7 16.38 -1.14 -6.04
CA LEU A 7 15.00 -1.57 -5.86
C LEU A 7 14.87 -2.66 -4.80
N ASP A 8 15.84 -3.59 -4.75
CA ASP A 8 15.82 -4.61 -3.71
C ASP A 8 15.90 -3.97 -2.32
N SER A 9 16.76 -2.98 -2.15
CA SER A 9 16.87 -2.24 -0.91
C SER A 9 15.58 -1.50 -0.60
N LEU A 10 14.93 -0.92 -1.62
CA LEU A 10 13.68 -0.21 -1.46
C LEU A 10 12.61 -1.13 -0.89
N PHE A 11 12.41 -2.31 -1.49
CA PHE A 11 11.39 -3.24 -1.03
C PHE A 11 11.69 -3.74 0.38
N ALA A 12 12.97 -3.94 0.70
CA ALA A 12 13.36 -4.41 2.03
C ALA A 12 13.05 -3.38 3.12
N ARG A 13 12.96 -2.10 2.78
CA ARG A 13 12.71 -1.04 3.76
C ARG A 13 11.23 -0.77 4.01
N VAL A 14 10.32 -1.41 3.27
CA VAL A 14 8.87 -1.26 3.50
C VAL A 14 8.49 -2.11 4.71
N PRO A 15 8.07 -1.50 5.84
CA PRO A 15 7.75 -2.29 7.04
C PRO A 15 6.36 -2.90 7.02
N PHE A 16 5.48 -2.40 6.13
CA PHE A 16 4.08 -2.80 6.13
C PHE A 16 3.91 -4.19 5.54
N GLY A 17 3.09 -5.01 6.19
CA GLY A 17 2.93 -6.41 5.84
C GLY A 17 3.99 -7.31 6.48
N ARG A 18 4.94 -6.71 7.18
CA ARG A 18 6.01 -7.40 7.88
C ARG A 18 5.94 -7.02 9.36
N SER A 19 6.73 -6.03 9.79
CA SER A 19 6.72 -5.59 11.20
C SER A 19 5.47 -4.81 11.55
N ILE A 20 4.81 -4.18 10.61
CA ILE A 20 3.55 -3.46 10.84
C ILE A 20 2.47 -4.10 9.98
N GLY A 21 1.60 -4.86 10.62
CA GLY A 21 0.52 -5.57 9.92
C GLY A 21 -0.82 -4.89 10.06
N ALA A 22 -1.82 -5.43 9.36
CA ALA A 22 -3.19 -4.90 9.39
C ALA A 22 -3.78 -4.93 10.80
N ASP A 23 -3.47 -5.96 11.58
CA ASP A 23 -3.98 -6.08 12.95
C ASP A 23 -3.47 -4.95 13.84
N GLU A 24 -2.21 -4.59 13.67
CA GLU A 24 -1.62 -3.51 14.44
C GLU A 24 -2.30 -2.17 14.12
N ILE A 25 -2.60 -1.92 12.86
CA ILE A 25 -3.28 -0.70 12.45
C ILE A 25 -4.70 -0.67 13.00
N THR A 26 -5.39 -1.81 12.96
CA THR A 26 -6.75 -1.92 13.51
C THR A 26 -6.75 -1.64 15.01
N GLU A 27 -5.78 -2.19 15.74
CA GLU A 27 -5.67 -1.96 17.19
C GLU A 27 -5.36 -0.51 17.49
N SER A 28 -4.49 0.12 16.71
CA SER A 28 -4.14 1.52 16.92
C SER A 28 -5.34 2.43 16.67
N PHE A 29 -6.12 2.14 15.61
CA PHE A 29 -7.33 2.89 15.34
C PHE A 29 -8.34 2.76 16.49
N ALA A 30 -8.48 1.57 17.04
CA ALA A 30 -9.39 1.37 18.17
C ALA A 30 -8.93 2.12 19.42
N PHE A 31 -7.60 2.32 19.55
CA PHE A 31 -7.05 3.05 20.68
C PHE A 31 -7.36 4.54 20.64
N PHE A 32 -7.37 5.14 19.45
CA PHE A 32 -7.62 6.57 19.31
C PHE A 32 -9.13 6.85 19.34
N ASP A 33 -9.52 7.86 20.12
CA ASP A 33 -10.94 8.18 20.30
C ASP A 33 -11.52 9.03 19.19
N ASP A 34 -10.70 9.85 18.52
CA ASP A 34 -11.21 10.76 17.51
C ASP A 34 -10.45 10.63 16.19
N TRP A 35 -11.05 11.20 15.13
CA TRP A 35 -10.50 11.07 13.78
C TRP A 35 -9.30 11.96 13.54
N GLU A 36 -9.14 13.03 14.29
CA GLU A 36 -7.96 13.87 14.16
C GLU A 36 -6.70 13.06 14.53
N ASP A 37 -6.76 12.29 15.61
CA ASP A 37 -5.66 11.44 16.02
C ASP A 37 -5.42 10.30 15.04
N ARG A 38 -6.50 9.74 14.48
CA ARG A 38 -6.39 8.68 13.48
C ARG A 38 -5.75 9.19 12.19
N TYR A 39 -6.09 10.40 11.77
CA TYR A 39 -5.45 11.01 10.60
C TYR A 39 -3.96 11.26 10.85
N ARG A 40 -3.60 11.74 12.03
CA ARG A 40 -2.18 11.92 12.37
C ARG A 40 -1.45 10.60 12.31
N TYR A 41 -2.06 9.56 12.84
CA TYR A 41 -1.48 8.23 12.83
C TYR A 41 -1.25 7.75 11.40
N LEU A 42 -2.23 7.94 10.52
CA LEU A 42 -2.07 7.57 9.11
C LEU A 42 -0.93 8.34 8.45
N ILE A 43 -0.85 9.64 8.69
CA ILE A 43 0.22 10.46 8.12
C ILE A 43 1.58 9.97 8.64
N ASP A 44 1.66 9.63 9.91
CA ASP A 44 2.90 9.10 10.48
C ASP A 44 3.29 7.77 9.86
N LEU A 45 2.32 6.90 9.60
CA LEU A 45 2.58 5.65 8.88
C LEU A 45 3.13 5.94 7.49
N GLY A 46 2.53 6.90 6.79
CA GLY A 46 2.98 7.26 5.44
C GLY A 46 4.41 7.75 5.40
N ARG A 47 4.89 8.35 6.48
CA ARG A 47 6.27 8.80 6.55
C ARG A 47 7.27 7.65 6.64
N GLU A 48 6.81 6.47 7.03
CA GLU A 48 7.68 5.30 7.09
C GLU A 48 7.82 4.60 5.75
N LEU A 49 7.06 5.00 4.73
CA LEU A 49 7.26 4.49 3.38
C LEU A 49 8.54 5.09 2.80
N PRO A 50 9.45 4.26 2.27
CA PRO A 50 10.65 4.79 1.62
C PRO A 50 10.24 5.54 0.35
N PRO A 51 10.86 6.68 0.05
CA PRO A 51 10.54 7.40 -1.19
C PRO A 51 11.00 6.60 -2.40
N LEU A 52 10.24 6.66 -3.48
CA LEU A 52 10.65 6.01 -4.72
C LEU A 52 11.71 6.85 -5.43
N PRO A 53 12.70 6.21 -6.05
CA PRO A 53 13.62 6.94 -6.93
C PRO A 53 12.87 7.60 -8.07
N ASP A 54 13.36 8.74 -8.54
CA ASP A 54 12.71 9.45 -9.65
C ASP A 54 12.59 8.57 -10.89
N ALA A 55 13.55 7.67 -11.10
CA ALA A 55 13.50 6.76 -12.24
C ALA A 55 12.29 5.83 -12.21
N CYS A 56 11.68 5.63 -11.03
CA CYS A 56 10.48 4.82 -10.89
C CYS A 56 9.19 5.63 -11.04
N LYS A 57 9.27 6.96 -11.05
CA LYS A 57 8.09 7.81 -11.15
C LYS A 57 7.74 8.06 -12.60
N THR A 58 7.31 7.01 -13.27
CA THR A 58 7.01 7.02 -14.70
C THR A 58 5.54 6.68 -14.91
N GLU A 59 5.06 6.90 -16.14
CA GLU A 59 3.68 6.59 -16.51
C GLU A 59 3.37 5.10 -16.29
N GLU A 60 4.36 4.24 -16.50
CA GLU A 60 4.17 2.80 -16.33
C GLU A 60 3.76 2.46 -14.90
N HIS A 61 4.29 3.17 -13.91
CA HIS A 61 4.03 2.91 -12.51
C HIS A 61 2.97 3.82 -11.91
N PHE A 62 2.45 4.76 -12.69
CA PHE A 62 1.49 5.74 -12.21
C PHE A 62 0.11 5.10 -12.03
N ILE A 63 -0.55 5.40 -10.91
CA ILE A 63 -1.91 4.94 -10.67
C ILE A 63 -2.87 6.05 -11.04
N HIS A 64 -3.68 5.79 -12.07
CA HIS A 64 -4.72 6.72 -12.50
C HIS A 64 -5.95 6.58 -11.61
N GLY A 65 -6.75 7.62 -11.54
CA GLY A 65 -7.96 7.62 -10.73
C GLY A 65 -7.80 8.25 -9.36
N CYS A 66 -6.59 8.74 -9.06
CA CYS A 66 -6.32 9.48 -7.84
C CYS A 66 -6.18 10.96 -8.17
N GLN A 67 -6.62 11.83 -7.26
CA GLN A 67 -6.40 13.26 -7.43
C GLN A 67 -4.93 13.62 -7.23
N SER A 68 -4.29 13.01 -6.26
CA SER A 68 -2.85 13.17 -6.01
C SER A 68 -2.07 12.26 -6.94
N GLN A 69 -0.79 12.56 -7.13
CA GLN A 69 0.09 11.68 -7.90
C GLN A 69 0.46 10.48 -7.03
N VAL A 70 0.30 9.28 -7.57
CA VAL A 70 0.61 8.03 -6.86
C VAL A 70 1.34 7.11 -7.84
N TRP A 71 2.46 6.54 -7.39
CA TRP A 71 3.22 5.56 -8.17
C TRP A 71 3.41 4.31 -7.34
N ILE A 72 3.36 3.13 -8.00
CA ILE A 72 3.58 1.86 -7.35
C ILE A 72 4.56 1.04 -8.19
N VAL A 73 5.53 0.44 -7.51
CA VAL A 73 6.41 -0.56 -8.12
C VAL A 73 6.25 -1.86 -7.35
N HIS A 74 6.57 -2.98 -8.00
CA HIS A 74 6.44 -4.28 -7.36
C HIS A 74 7.52 -5.23 -7.85
N ARG A 75 7.72 -6.30 -7.09
CA ARG A 75 8.55 -7.43 -7.50
C ARG A 75 8.01 -8.71 -6.87
N VAL A 76 8.44 -9.84 -7.41
CA VAL A 76 8.19 -11.15 -6.79
C VAL A 76 9.47 -11.59 -6.10
N ASP A 77 9.36 -11.95 -4.83
CA ASP A 77 10.48 -12.52 -4.09
C ASP A 77 10.72 -13.94 -4.63
N PRO A 78 11.88 -14.21 -5.26
CA PRO A 78 12.10 -15.52 -5.86
C PRO A 78 12.18 -16.64 -4.83
N ALA A 79 12.50 -16.33 -3.58
CA ALA A 79 12.61 -17.35 -2.53
C ALA A 79 11.25 -17.81 -2.02
N THR A 80 10.24 -16.92 -2.00
CA THR A 80 8.95 -17.20 -1.36
C THR A 80 7.76 -17.16 -2.31
N GLY A 81 7.93 -16.53 -3.50
CA GLY A 81 6.82 -16.31 -4.42
C GLY A 81 5.88 -15.20 -3.98
N LYS A 82 6.23 -14.47 -2.94
CA LYS A 82 5.40 -13.38 -2.44
C LYS A 82 5.64 -12.12 -3.23
N LEU A 83 4.58 -11.33 -3.41
CA LEU A 83 4.68 -10.04 -4.05
C LEU A 83 5.04 -8.98 -3.04
N GLN A 84 5.94 -8.10 -3.42
CA GLN A 84 6.36 -6.98 -2.60
C GLN A 84 6.12 -5.69 -3.37
N PHE A 85 5.65 -4.67 -2.66
CA PHE A 85 5.23 -3.41 -3.26
C PHE A 85 5.91 -2.25 -2.55
N ALA A 86 6.13 -1.16 -3.29
CA ALA A 86 6.52 0.12 -2.73
C ALA A 86 5.68 1.19 -3.42
N VAL A 87 5.20 2.15 -2.65
CA VAL A 87 4.28 3.17 -3.13
C VAL A 87 4.78 4.53 -2.68
N ASP A 88 4.65 5.53 -3.54
CA ASP A 88 4.95 6.92 -3.18
C ASP A 88 3.86 7.82 -3.70
N SER A 89 3.71 8.99 -3.08
CA SER A 89 2.73 9.98 -3.48
C SER A 89 3.23 11.36 -3.05
N ASP A 90 2.74 12.38 -3.73
CA ASP A 90 3.00 13.77 -3.36
C ASP A 90 2.11 14.25 -2.20
N ALA A 91 1.16 13.44 -1.74
CA ALA A 91 0.27 13.79 -0.64
C ALA A 91 0.51 12.88 0.57
N LEU A 92 0.74 13.49 1.73
CA LEU A 92 1.05 12.73 2.95
C LEU A 92 -0.08 11.79 3.37
N ILE A 93 -1.33 12.26 3.29
CA ILE A 93 -2.45 11.40 3.68
C ILE A 93 -2.61 10.21 2.74
N VAL A 94 -2.32 10.40 1.46
CA VAL A 94 -2.40 9.31 0.48
C VAL A 94 -1.30 8.28 0.77
N ARG A 95 -0.11 8.73 1.17
CA ARG A 95 0.94 7.80 1.59
C ARG A 95 0.48 7.00 2.81
N GLY A 96 -0.23 7.64 3.75
CA GLY A 96 -0.78 6.93 4.91
C GLY A 96 -1.81 5.89 4.52
N LEU A 97 -2.69 6.22 3.58
CA LEU A 97 -3.67 5.25 3.07
C LEU A 97 -2.96 4.09 2.37
N ALA A 98 -1.91 4.38 1.60
CA ALA A 98 -1.12 3.35 0.95
C ALA A 98 -0.46 2.43 1.99
N ALA A 99 0.05 3.01 3.08
CA ALA A 99 0.64 2.22 4.16
C ALA A 99 -0.38 1.25 4.75
N ALA A 100 -1.61 1.70 4.97
CA ALA A 100 -2.66 0.84 5.49
C ALA A 100 -2.98 -0.31 4.53
N VAL A 101 -3.02 -0.03 3.23
CA VAL A 101 -3.23 -1.07 2.21
C VAL A 101 -2.08 -2.07 2.22
N LEU A 102 -0.85 -1.57 2.25
CA LEU A 102 0.33 -2.44 2.22
C LEU A 102 0.44 -3.29 3.49
N ALA A 103 -0.03 -2.79 4.62
CA ALA A 103 -0.04 -3.60 5.84
C ALA A 103 -0.84 -4.89 5.66
N ALA A 104 -1.88 -4.86 4.82
CA ALA A 104 -2.70 -6.02 4.56
C ALA A 104 -2.21 -6.85 3.37
N LEU A 105 -1.58 -6.23 2.38
CA LEU A 105 -1.33 -6.89 1.10
C LEU A 105 0.14 -7.10 0.75
N ASN A 106 1.06 -6.35 1.37
CA ASN A 106 2.47 -6.47 1.02
C ASN A 106 3.05 -7.77 1.57
N ASP A 107 4.00 -8.34 0.84
CA ASP A 107 4.71 -9.54 1.24
C ASP A 107 3.73 -10.72 1.42
N ARG A 108 2.86 -10.89 0.45
CA ARG A 108 1.85 -11.96 0.40
C ARG A 108 1.92 -12.65 -0.96
N THR A 109 1.48 -13.90 -1.00
CA THR A 109 1.36 -14.60 -2.27
C THR A 109 0.21 -14.01 -3.08
N PRO A 110 0.21 -14.20 -4.41
CA PRO A 110 -0.93 -13.73 -5.23
C PRO A 110 -2.27 -14.28 -4.75
N ALA A 111 -2.31 -15.54 -4.32
CA ALA A 111 -3.56 -16.13 -3.82
C ALA A 111 -4.02 -15.45 -2.53
N GLU A 112 -3.09 -15.15 -1.63
CA GLU A 112 -3.41 -14.46 -0.39
C GLU A 112 -3.97 -13.06 -0.66
N ILE A 113 -3.38 -12.36 -1.65
CA ILE A 113 -3.86 -11.02 -2.04
C ILE A 113 -5.28 -11.12 -2.60
N ARG A 114 -5.53 -12.12 -3.46
CA ARG A 114 -6.85 -12.31 -4.06
C ARG A 114 -7.91 -12.60 -3.00
N GLN A 115 -7.54 -13.36 -1.97
CA GLN A 115 -8.47 -13.81 -0.94
C GLN A 115 -8.63 -12.84 0.22
N ALA A 116 -7.82 -11.79 0.30
CA ALA A 116 -7.86 -10.85 1.42
C ALA A 116 -9.20 -10.12 1.48
N ASP A 117 -9.79 -10.04 2.66
CA ASP A 117 -11.04 -9.32 2.88
C ASP A 117 -10.74 -7.86 3.20
N LEU A 118 -10.50 -7.08 2.14
CA LEU A 118 -10.19 -5.66 2.31
C LEU A 118 -11.41 -4.84 2.67
N GLU A 119 -12.60 -5.24 2.21
CA GLU A 119 -13.81 -4.53 2.58
C GLU A 119 -14.07 -4.62 4.08
N GLY A 120 -13.90 -5.81 4.66
CA GLY A 120 -14.02 -5.98 6.10
C GLY A 120 -12.96 -5.22 6.87
N TYR A 121 -11.73 -5.19 6.35
CA TYR A 121 -10.64 -4.46 6.97
C TYR A 121 -10.95 -2.95 7.01
N PHE A 122 -11.32 -2.37 5.86
CA PHE A 122 -11.63 -0.94 5.80
C PHE A 122 -12.88 -0.59 6.61
N ALA A 123 -13.88 -1.48 6.63
CA ALA A 123 -15.07 -1.27 7.44
C ALA A 123 -14.73 -1.29 8.93
N GLY A 124 -13.83 -2.17 9.34
CA GLY A 124 -13.36 -2.22 10.73
C GLY A 124 -12.63 -0.95 11.15
N LEU A 125 -11.95 -0.29 10.22
CA LEU A 125 -11.31 0.99 10.47
C LEU A 125 -12.28 2.17 10.33
N ASP A 126 -13.48 1.94 9.79
CA ASP A 126 -14.46 2.99 9.45
C ASP A 126 -13.82 4.06 8.58
N LEU A 127 -12.93 3.63 7.70
CA LEU A 127 -12.07 4.54 6.98
C LEU A 127 -12.78 5.29 5.87
N LEU A 128 -13.56 4.56 5.05
CA LEU A 128 -14.16 5.15 3.86
C LEU A 128 -15.19 6.21 4.19
N SER A 129 -15.85 6.15 5.37
CA SER A 129 -16.81 7.15 5.76
C SER A 129 -16.16 8.42 6.29
N HIS A 130 -14.85 8.41 6.54
CA HIS A 130 -14.13 9.55 7.13
C HIS A 130 -13.09 10.15 6.19
N ILE A 131 -13.01 9.70 4.94
CA ILE A 131 -12.17 10.33 3.93
C ILE A 131 -13.06 10.84 2.81
N SER A 132 -12.55 11.80 2.03
CA SER A 132 -13.33 12.36 0.93
C SER A 132 -13.60 11.28 -0.12
N PRO A 133 -14.67 11.44 -0.93
CA PRO A 133 -14.90 10.49 -2.03
C PRO A 133 -13.72 10.38 -2.98
N THR A 134 -13.03 11.49 -3.23
CA THR A 134 -11.85 11.49 -4.10
C THR A 134 -10.75 10.61 -3.53
N ARG A 135 -10.50 10.71 -2.20
CA ARG A 135 -9.50 9.86 -1.55
C ARG A 135 -9.95 8.40 -1.49
N GLY A 136 -11.24 8.16 -1.29
CA GLY A 136 -11.78 6.82 -1.35
C GLY A 136 -11.58 6.18 -2.72
N ASN A 137 -11.75 6.95 -3.78
CA ASN A 137 -11.49 6.47 -5.14
C ASN A 137 -10.02 6.14 -5.33
N GLY A 138 -9.13 6.96 -4.77
CA GLY A 138 -7.70 6.70 -4.83
C GLY A 138 -7.32 5.42 -4.10
N LEU A 139 -7.92 5.20 -2.94
CA LEU A 139 -7.70 3.98 -2.17
C LEU A 139 -8.12 2.75 -2.98
N ARG A 140 -9.30 2.81 -3.60
CA ARG A 140 -9.79 1.71 -4.43
C ARG A 140 -8.91 1.49 -5.65
N ALA A 141 -8.38 2.57 -6.23
CA ALA A 141 -7.48 2.47 -7.38
C ALA A 141 -6.19 1.74 -6.99
N MET A 142 -5.63 2.04 -5.83
CA MET A 142 -4.45 1.34 -5.34
C MET A 142 -4.70 -0.15 -5.13
N VAL A 143 -5.82 -0.49 -4.48
CA VAL A 143 -6.19 -1.89 -4.26
C VAL A 143 -6.39 -2.61 -5.59
N GLY A 144 -7.08 -1.96 -6.52
CA GLY A 144 -7.32 -2.52 -7.85
C GLY A 144 -6.03 -2.82 -8.58
N LYS A 145 -5.06 -1.90 -8.51
CA LYS A 145 -3.76 -2.09 -9.16
C LYS A 145 -3.01 -3.27 -8.54
N ILE A 146 -2.99 -3.35 -7.23
CA ILE A 146 -2.31 -4.45 -6.54
C ILE A 146 -2.95 -5.79 -6.90
N ARG A 147 -4.27 -5.86 -6.92
CA ARG A 147 -4.97 -7.09 -7.29
C ARG A 147 -4.75 -7.47 -8.75
N GLN A 148 -4.67 -6.47 -9.62
CA GLN A 148 -4.35 -6.71 -11.04
C GLN A 148 -2.96 -7.32 -11.17
N LEU A 149 -1.97 -6.78 -10.47
CA LEU A 149 -0.62 -7.30 -10.51
C LEU A 149 -0.55 -8.72 -9.95
N ALA A 150 -1.31 -8.99 -8.90
CA ALA A 150 -1.37 -10.33 -8.32
C ALA A 150 -2.00 -11.33 -9.30
N ALA A 151 -3.07 -10.93 -9.99
CA ALA A 151 -3.73 -11.80 -10.96
C ALA A 151 -2.80 -12.12 -12.13
N LEU A 152 -2.05 -11.13 -12.61
CA LEU A 152 -1.09 -11.34 -13.69
C LEU A 152 0.01 -12.31 -13.26
N GLN A 153 0.45 -12.22 -12.01
CA GLN A 153 1.48 -13.11 -11.49
C GLN A 153 0.96 -14.54 -11.36
N GLU A 154 -0.30 -14.73 -10.94
CA GLU A 154 -0.90 -16.06 -10.87
C GLU A 154 -0.97 -16.71 -12.25
N GLN A 155 -1.29 -15.90 -13.29
CA GLN A 155 -1.36 -16.42 -14.65
C GLN A 155 0.01 -16.78 -15.20
N SER A 156 1.04 -16.09 -14.78
CA SER A 156 2.40 -16.34 -15.23
C SER A 156 3.06 -17.51 -14.51
N GLY A 157 2.62 -17.75 -13.29
CA GLY A 157 3.20 -18.77 -12.46
C GLY A 157 2.44 -20.07 -12.52
#